data_bfd67abb361f9067a95eb9ad0aaf0107
#
_entry.id   bfd67abb361f9067a95eb9ad0aaf0107
#
_cell.length_a   1.000
_cell.length_b   1.000
_cell.length_c   1.000
_cell.angle_alpha   90.00
_cell.angle_beta   90.00
_cell.angle_gamma   90.00
#
_symmetry.space_group_name_H-M   'P 1'
#
loop_
_entity.id
_entity.type
_entity.pdbx_description
1 polymer ?
#
loop_
_entity_poly.entity_id
_entity_poly.type
_entity_poly.pdbx_seq_one_letter_code
_entity_poly.pdbx_strand_id
1 'polypeptide(L)'
;MEQNKSNIALLLGDPAGIGPELISKLLKEEVTNKANIVVIGEKQILESGNNITGNSHQLEIVEDFDQIDFKKSNRFLLDISKGKNHKYKIAEPSKESGESVLEALDLALTLAKEKKIDAINFAPMNKTSLKLGGNTHSDELQLMAEKLDVKSFCCEFNVIDNFWTARVTSH
;
A
#
# COMPACT_ATOMS: atom_id res chain seq x y z
N MET A 1 13.36 16.83 22.14
CA MET A 1 12.14 16.01 22.03
C MET A 1 12.26 15.28 20.70
N GLU A 2 12.44 13.96 20.69
CA GLU A 2 12.33 13.19 19.46
C GLU A 2 10.89 13.36 18.96
N GLN A 3 10.73 13.97 17.80
CA GLN A 3 9.42 14.01 17.13
C GLN A 3 9.02 12.56 16.86
N ASN A 4 7.91 12.14 17.44
CA ASN A 4 7.34 10.83 17.17
C ASN A 4 6.98 10.78 15.68
N LYS A 5 7.69 9.98 14.90
CA LYS A 5 7.45 9.86 13.46
C LYS A 5 6.10 9.20 13.23
N SER A 6 5.36 9.68 12.24
CA SER A 6 4.12 9.01 11.81
C SER A 6 4.42 7.64 11.19
N ASN A 7 3.55 6.68 11.44
CA ASN A 7 3.59 5.35 10.86
C ASN A 7 2.77 5.33 9.56
N ILE A 8 3.43 5.09 8.44
CA ILE A 8 2.80 5.11 7.12
C ILE A 8 2.83 3.71 6.51
N ALA A 9 1.66 3.16 6.21
CA ALA A 9 1.55 1.98 5.37
C ALA A 9 1.75 2.36 3.90
N LEU A 10 2.59 1.61 3.19
CA LEU A 10 2.91 1.82 1.79
C LEU A 10 2.61 0.54 1.01
N LEU A 11 1.50 0.52 0.27
CA LEU A 11 1.05 -0.67 -0.46
C LEU A 11 1.68 -0.73 -1.85
N LEU A 12 2.09 -1.93 -2.26
CA LEU A 12 2.74 -2.16 -3.56
C LEU A 12 1.81 -1.92 -4.76
N GLY A 13 0.48 -1.87 -4.55
CA GLY A 13 -0.49 -1.78 -5.63
C GLY A 13 -0.64 -3.10 -6.39
N ASP A 14 -1.06 -3.02 -7.65
CA ASP A 14 -1.22 -4.21 -8.50
C ASP A 14 0.16 -4.86 -8.78
N PRO A 15 0.39 -6.13 -8.38
CA PRO A 15 1.66 -6.82 -8.62
C PRO A 15 1.98 -7.04 -10.10
N ALA A 16 0.97 -7.01 -10.99
CA ALA A 16 1.14 -7.10 -12.44
C ALA A 16 1.36 -5.72 -13.10
N GLY A 17 1.28 -4.62 -12.34
CA GLY A 17 1.40 -3.24 -12.80
C GLY A 17 2.76 -2.62 -12.49
N ILE A 18 2.82 -1.28 -12.55
CA ILE A 18 4.03 -0.47 -12.31
C ILE A 18 4.25 -0.14 -10.82
N GLY A 19 3.31 -0.56 -9.95
CA GLY A 19 3.35 -0.24 -8.52
C GLY A 19 4.65 -0.61 -7.83
N PRO A 20 5.15 -1.86 -7.97
CA PRO A 20 6.38 -2.30 -7.34
C PRO A 20 7.60 -1.46 -7.70
N GLU A 21 7.70 -1.01 -8.97
CA GLU A 21 8.77 -0.12 -9.44
C GLU A 21 8.66 1.28 -8.82
N LEU A 22 7.45 1.82 -8.72
CA LEU A 22 7.20 3.13 -8.10
C LEU A 22 7.57 3.11 -6.63
N ILE A 23 7.17 2.07 -5.90
CA ILE A 23 7.52 1.91 -4.49
C ILE A 23 9.03 1.74 -4.31
N SER A 24 9.67 0.94 -5.16
CA SER A 24 11.14 0.80 -5.15
C SER A 24 11.85 2.14 -5.36
N LYS A 25 11.38 2.99 -6.28
CA LYS A 25 11.94 4.33 -6.48
C LYS A 25 11.66 5.24 -5.29
N LEU A 26 10.43 5.24 -4.76
CA LEU A 26 10.04 6.06 -3.61
C LEU A 26 10.88 5.74 -2.37
N LEU A 27 11.15 4.47 -2.10
CA LEU A 27 11.95 4.05 -0.96
C LEU A 27 13.40 4.57 -0.99
N LYS A 28 13.90 5.02 -2.14
CA LYS A 28 15.20 5.66 -2.30
C LYS A 28 15.19 7.14 -1.89
N GLU A 29 14.02 7.77 -1.92
CA GLU A 29 13.90 9.21 -1.68
C GLU A 29 14.05 9.54 -0.19
N GLU A 30 14.73 10.65 0.09
CA GLU A 30 14.98 11.12 1.46
C GLU A 30 13.69 11.41 2.25
N VAL A 31 12.60 11.72 1.55
CA VAL A 31 11.29 11.97 2.18
C VAL A 31 10.84 10.81 3.05
N THR A 32 11.18 9.58 2.68
CA THR A 32 10.84 8.37 3.45
C THR A 32 11.56 8.28 4.82
N ASN A 33 12.61 9.09 5.03
CA ASN A 33 13.28 9.15 6.33
C ASN A 33 12.50 9.97 7.37
N LYS A 34 11.50 10.76 6.93
CA LYS A 34 10.69 11.61 7.80
C LYS A 34 9.58 10.85 8.54
N ALA A 35 9.33 9.59 8.17
CA ALA A 35 8.29 8.75 8.75
C ALA A 35 8.83 7.34 9.05
N ASN A 36 8.05 6.57 9.78
CA ASN A 36 8.19 5.13 9.85
C ASN A 36 7.40 4.52 8.68
N ILE A 37 8.05 3.71 7.87
CA ILE A 37 7.45 3.13 6.65
C ILE A 37 7.24 1.63 6.86
N VAL A 38 6.02 1.19 6.68
CA VAL A 38 5.66 -0.22 6.63
C VAL A 38 5.15 -0.53 5.22
N VAL A 39 6.01 -1.12 4.40
CA VAL A 39 5.59 -1.65 3.11
C VAL A 39 4.72 -2.88 3.37
N ILE A 40 3.52 -2.92 2.80
CA ILE A 40 2.62 -4.09 2.91
C ILE A 40 2.48 -4.70 1.52
N GLY A 41 2.85 -5.96 1.39
CA GLY A 41 2.76 -6.70 0.14
C GLY A 41 3.66 -7.92 0.14
N GLU A 42 3.70 -8.63 -0.98
CA GLU A 42 4.51 -9.82 -1.12
C GLU A 42 5.99 -9.46 -1.35
N LYS A 43 6.88 -10.07 -0.58
CA LYS A 43 8.32 -9.85 -0.67
C LYS A 43 8.85 -9.96 -2.10
N GLN A 44 8.50 -11.01 -2.81
CA GLN A 44 8.94 -11.27 -4.19
C GLN A 44 8.51 -10.17 -5.18
N ILE A 45 7.38 -9.51 -4.91
CA ILE A 45 6.88 -8.42 -5.76
C ILE A 45 7.71 -7.17 -5.56
N LEU A 46 8.05 -6.82 -4.33
CA LEU A 46 8.98 -5.74 -4.05
C LEU A 46 10.38 -6.04 -4.64
N GLU A 47 10.87 -7.27 -4.51
CA GLU A 47 12.14 -7.70 -5.10
C GLU A 47 12.12 -7.57 -6.63
N SER A 48 11.00 -7.91 -7.28
CA SER A 48 10.84 -7.69 -8.74
C SER A 48 10.95 -6.20 -9.10
N GLY A 49 10.27 -5.31 -8.36
CA GLY A 49 10.39 -3.86 -8.54
C GLY A 49 11.82 -3.35 -8.34
N ASN A 50 12.51 -3.86 -7.32
CA ASN A 50 13.92 -3.53 -7.05
C ASN A 50 14.84 -3.96 -8.20
N ASN A 51 14.64 -5.15 -8.75
CA ASN A 51 15.43 -5.65 -9.87
C ASN A 51 15.24 -4.80 -11.13
N ILE A 52 14.00 -4.40 -11.44
CA ILE A 52 13.70 -3.55 -12.61
C ILE A 52 14.33 -2.16 -12.46
N THR A 53 14.29 -1.60 -11.26
CA THR A 53 14.82 -0.24 -11.00
C THR A 53 16.31 -0.20 -10.71
N GLY A 54 16.95 -1.36 -10.54
CA GLY A 54 18.35 -1.46 -10.11
C GLY A 54 18.59 -0.97 -8.67
N ASN A 55 17.54 -0.93 -7.84
CA ASN A 55 17.62 -0.52 -6.44
C ASN A 55 17.80 -1.73 -5.52
N SER A 56 18.33 -1.44 -4.33
CA SER A 56 18.38 -2.39 -3.22
C SER A 56 18.01 -1.65 -1.95
N HIS A 57 16.99 -2.12 -1.25
CA HIS A 57 16.52 -1.51 -0.02
C HIS A 57 16.71 -2.46 1.15
N GLN A 58 17.30 -1.95 2.22
CA GLN A 58 17.37 -2.68 3.50
C GLN A 58 16.06 -2.44 4.24
N LEU A 59 15.17 -3.42 4.17
CA LEU A 59 13.93 -3.47 4.93
C LEU A 59 14.01 -4.67 5.89
N GLU A 60 13.59 -4.48 7.12
CA GLU A 60 13.36 -5.62 8.01
C GLU A 60 12.07 -6.31 7.58
N ILE A 61 12.15 -7.62 7.31
CA ILE A 61 11.00 -8.41 6.85
C ILE A 61 10.34 -9.03 8.07
N VAL A 62 9.03 -8.82 8.19
CA VAL A 62 8.19 -9.36 9.24
C VAL A 62 6.94 -9.98 8.64
N GLU A 63 6.36 -10.97 9.31
CA GLU A 63 5.10 -11.62 8.91
C GLU A 63 3.91 -11.14 9.74
N ASP A 64 4.18 -10.43 10.83
CA ASP A 64 3.19 -9.85 11.73
C ASP A 64 3.60 -8.42 12.13
N PHE A 65 2.61 -7.52 12.21
CA PHE A 65 2.85 -6.14 12.61
C PHE A 65 3.42 -6.03 14.04
N ASP A 66 3.05 -6.92 14.93
CA ASP A 66 3.52 -6.91 16.31
C ASP A 66 5.01 -7.26 16.46
N GLN A 67 5.68 -7.72 15.38
CA GLN A 67 7.12 -7.90 15.30
C GLN A 67 7.90 -6.60 15.00
N ILE A 68 7.17 -5.52 14.62
CA ILE A 68 7.78 -4.25 14.25
C ILE A 68 8.28 -3.51 15.49
N ASP A 69 9.56 -3.13 15.46
CA ASP A 69 10.17 -2.27 16.48
C ASP A 69 10.78 -1.03 15.82
N PHE A 70 10.02 0.05 15.78
CA PHE A 70 10.45 1.33 15.19
C PHE A 70 11.65 1.99 15.88
N LYS A 71 12.12 1.47 17.03
CA LYS A 71 13.37 1.89 17.65
C LYS A 71 14.59 1.30 16.97
N LYS A 72 14.43 0.14 16.32
CA LYS A 72 15.52 -0.55 15.60
C LYS A 72 15.63 -0.12 14.15
N SER A 73 14.50 0.04 13.47
CA SER A 73 14.44 0.47 12.07
C SER A 73 13.22 1.33 11.85
N ASN A 74 13.28 2.22 10.87
CA ASN A 74 12.11 2.97 10.43
C ASN A 74 11.51 2.43 9.12
N ARG A 75 11.96 1.27 8.65
CA ARG A 75 11.52 0.68 7.37
C ARG A 75 11.35 -0.83 7.52
N PHE A 76 10.13 -1.28 7.29
CA PHE A 76 9.73 -2.68 7.37
C PHE A 76 9.01 -3.10 6.11
N LEU A 77 9.13 -4.39 5.77
CA LEU A 77 8.22 -5.08 4.85
C LEU A 77 7.38 -6.06 5.68
N LEU A 78 6.09 -5.82 5.74
CA LEU A 78 5.10 -6.75 6.25
C LEU A 78 4.70 -7.68 5.09
N ASP A 79 5.30 -8.86 5.09
CA ASP A 79 5.15 -9.83 4.01
C ASP A 79 3.84 -10.62 4.14
N ILE A 80 2.94 -10.41 3.19
CA ILE A 80 1.65 -11.10 3.14
C ILE A 80 1.67 -12.36 2.29
N SER A 81 2.82 -12.77 1.75
CA SER A 81 2.92 -13.94 0.87
C SER A 81 2.59 -15.25 1.57
N LYS A 82 2.73 -15.31 2.91
CA LYS A 82 2.55 -16.52 3.73
C LYS A 82 3.36 -17.71 3.19
N GLY A 83 4.56 -17.42 2.67
CA GLY A 83 5.46 -18.41 2.08
C GLY A 83 5.06 -18.90 0.69
N LYS A 84 4.02 -18.34 0.08
CA LYS A 84 3.62 -18.67 -1.29
C LYS A 84 4.44 -17.83 -2.28
N ASN A 85 4.73 -18.42 -3.42
CA ASN A 85 5.42 -17.74 -4.53
C ASN A 85 4.43 -17.58 -5.69
N HIS A 86 3.61 -16.54 -5.62
CA HIS A 86 2.64 -16.23 -6.67
C HIS A 86 3.37 -15.72 -7.92
N LYS A 87 2.86 -16.11 -9.08
CA LYS A 87 3.37 -15.62 -10.37
C LYS A 87 2.30 -14.74 -11.00
N TYR A 88 2.68 -13.50 -11.25
CA TYR A 88 1.83 -12.53 -11.93
C TYR A 88 2.33 -12.29 -13.34
N LYS A 89 1.43 -12.28 -14.30
CA LYS A 89 1.77 -11.95 -15.69
C LYS A 89 1.67 -10.44 -15.85
N ILE A 90 2.81 -9.81 -16.12
CA ILE A 90 2.92 -8.35 -16.25
C ILE A 90 1.91 -7.81 -17.27
N ALA A 91 1.26 -6.69 -16.94
CA ALA A 91 0.26 -5.99 -17.72
C ALA A 91 -1.03 -6.79 -18.00
N GLU A 92 -1.26 -7.90 -17.30
CA GLU A 92 -2.50 -8.68 -17.41
C GLU A 92 -3.29 -8.67 -16.09
N PRO A 93 -4.55 -8.23 -16.11
CA PRO A 93 -5.42 -8.34 -14.95
C PRO A 93 -5.68 -9.81 -14.61
N SER A 94 -5.64 -10.14 -13.32
CA SER A 94 -5.93 -11.48 -12.84
C SER A 94 -6.66 -11.47 -11.50
N LYS A 95 -7.28 -12.59 -11.18
CA LYS A 95 -7.94 -12.80 -9.90
C LYS A 95 -6.92 -12.76 -8.75
N GLU A 96 -5.82 -13.46 -8.92
CA GLU A 96 -4.74 -13.57 -7.94
C GLU A 96 -4.13 -12.21 -7.62
N SER A 97 -3.95 -11.37 -8.66
CA SER A 97 -3.49 -9.99 -8.52
C SER A 97 -4.48 -9.16 -7.68
N GLY A 98 -5.78 -9.28 -7.99
CA GLY A 98 -6.84 -8.61 -7.24
C GLY A 98 -6.92 -9.06 -5.78
N GLU A 99 -6.83 -10.36 -5.52
CA GLU A 99 -6.84 -10.93 -4.16
C GLU A 99 -5.65 -10.41 -3.34
N SER A 100 -4.45 -10.38 -3.91
CA SER A 100 -3.24 -9.85 -3.25
C SER A 100 -3.40 -8.37 -2.86
N VAL A 101 -3.93 -7.55 -3.77
CA VAL A 101 -4.19 -6.13 -3.51
C VAL A 101 -5.23 -5.95 -2.41
N LEU A 102 -6.33 -6.70 -2.47
CA LEU A 102 -7.41 -6.62 -1.46
C LEU A 102 -6.92 -7.07 -0.09
N GLU A 103 -6.10 -8.13 0.00
CA GLU A 103 -5.50 -8.58 1.26
C GLU A 103 -4.59 -7.50 1.87
N ALA A 104 -3.72 -6.88 1.06
CA ALA A 104 -2.85 -5.80 1.52
C ALA A 104 -3.64 -4.59 2.00
N LEU A 105 -4.69 -4.20 1.26
CA LEU A 105 -5.54 -3.06 1.61
C LEU A 105 -6.36 -3.33 2.87
N ASP A 106 -6.95 -4.51 3.00
CA ASP A 106 -7.73 -4.91 4.19
C ASP A 106 -6.87 -4.90 5.46
N LEU A 107 -5.65 -5.43 5.36
CA LEU A 107 -4.69 -5.41 6.47
C LEU A 107 -4.31 -3.97 6.85
N ALA A 108 -3.99 -3.11 5.87
CA ALA A 108 -3.65 -1.71 6.13
C ALA A 108 -4.81 -0.95 6.79
N LEU A 109 -6.04 -1.15 6.34
CA LEU A 109 -7.24 -0.53 6.91
C LEU A 109 -7.51 -1.02 8.33
N THR A 110 -7.28 -2.32 8.60
CA THR A 110 -7.37 -2.89 9.94
C THR A 110 -6.36 -2.24 10.88
N LEU A 111 -5.09 -2.13 10.46
CA LEU A 111 -4.03 -1.47 11.24
C LEU A 111 -4.32 0.02 11.48
N ALA A 112 -4.91 0.71 10.50
CA ALA A 112 -5.34 2.10 10.65
C ALA A 112 -6.49 2.24 11.67
N LYS A 113 -7.47 1.35 11.62
CA LYS A 113 -8.58 1.30 12.58
C LYS A 113 -8.09 1.03 14.00
N GLU A 114 -7.06 0.20 14.16
CA GLU A 114 -6.37 -0.06 15.42
C GLU A 114 -5.41 1.06 15.86
N LYS A 115 -5.28 2.14 15.08
CA LYS A 115 -4.37 3.26 15.32
C LYS A 115 -2.88 2.86 15.35
N LYS A 116 -2.54 1.75 14.72
CA LYS A 116 -1.15 1.29 14.53
C LYS A 116 -0.48 2.01 13.35
N ILE A 117 -1.29 2.47 12.40
CA ILE A 117 -0.89 3.23 11.19
C ILE A 117 -1.65 4.56 11.17
N ASP A 118 -0.94 5.66 10.88
CA ASP A 118 -1.49 7.02 10.82
C ASP A 118 -1.99 7.39 9.41
N ALA A 119 -1.39 6.81 8.38
CA ALA A 119 -1.77 7.05 6.99
C ALA A 119 -1.48 5.83 6.11
N ILE A 120 -2.29 5.68 5.07
CA ILE A 120 -2.12 4.66 4.04
C ILE A 120 -1.81 5.35 2.72
N ASN A 121 -0.70 4.98 2.08
CA ASN A 121 -0.36 5.36 0.73
C ASN A 121 -0.28 4.09 -0.12
N PHE A 122 -0.78 4.14 -1.33
CA PHE A 122 -0.80 2.98 -2.21
C PHE A 122 -0.40 3.33 -3.65
N ALA A 123 0.34 2.42 -4.27
CA ALA A 123 0.63 2.48 -5.69
C ALA A 123 -0.62 2.12 -6.52
N PRO A 124 -0.63 2.40 -7.83
CA PRO A 124 -1.81 2.17 -8.67
C PRO A 124 -2.36 0.75 -8.58
N MET A 125 -3.68 0.66 -8.47
CA MET A 125 -4.44 -0.59 -8.44
C MET A 125 -5.18 -0.77 -9.77
N ASN A 126 -5.41 -2.02 -10.17
CA ASN A 126 -6.15 -2.35 -11.38
C ASN A 126 -7.60 -2.71 -11.04
N LYS A 127 -8.56 -1.91 -11.51
CA LYS A 127 -10.00 -2.12 -11.22
C LYS A 127 -10.53 -3.46 -11.71
N THR A 128 -10.02 -3.96 -12.84
CA THR A 128 -10.41 -5.27 -13.36
C THR A 128 -9.89 -6.38 -12.45
N SER A 129 -8.62 -6.32 -12.03
CA SER A 129 -8.04 -7.26 -11.08
C SER A 129 -8.82 -7.24 -9.75
N LEU A 130 -9.12 -6.05 -9.21
CA LEU A 130 -9.91 -5.92 -7.98
C LEU A 130 -11.28 -6.60 -8.10
N LYS A 131 -12.00 -6.39 -9.21
CA LYS A 131 -13.28 -7.07 -9.46
C LYS A 131 -13.13 -8.59 -9.54
N LEU A 132 -12.12 -9.08 -10.26
CA LEU A 132 -11.82 -10.51 -10.36
C LEU A 132 -11.46 -11.09 -8.99
N GLY A 133 -10.76 -10.33 -8.15
CA GLY A 133 -10.37 -10.67 -6.78
C GLY A 133 -11.53 -10.61 -5.77
N GLY A 134 -12.72 -10.16 -6.19
CA GLY A 134 -13.93 -10.17 -5.35
C GLY A 134 -14.37 -8.79 -4.82
N ASN A 135 -13.74 -7.70 -5.27
CA ASN A 135 -14.22 -6.36 -4.93
C ASN A 135 -15.61 -6.10 -5.55
N THR A 136 -16.59 -5.77 -4.72
CA THR A 136 -17.97 -5.45 -5.13
C THR A 136 -18.26 -3.96 -5.16
N HIS A 137 -17.34 -3.13 -4.66
CA HIS A 137 -17.49 -1.67 -4.63
C HIS A 137 -17.17 -1.04 -5.98
N SER A 138 -17.77 0.13 -6.26
CA SER A 138 -17.57 0.85 -7.52
C SER A 138 -16.17 1.46 -7.63
N ASP A 139 -15.61 1.86 -6.49
CA ASP A 139 -14.29 2.49 -6.38
C ASP A 139 -13.61 2.18 -5.03
N GLU A 140 -12.35 2.55 -4.94
CA GLU A 140 -11.51 2.32 -3.77
C GLU A 140 -11.95 3.15 -2.56
N LEU A 141 -12.50 4.36 -2.80
CA LEU A 141 -12.99 5.24 -1.73
C LEU A 141 -14.16 4.61 -0.98
N GLN A 142 -15.13 4.02 -1.70
CA GLN A 142 -16.27 3.33 -1.10
C GLN A 142 -15.82 2.09 -0.31
N LEU A 143 -14.90 1.30 -0.86
CA LEU A 143 -14.33 0.16 -0.17
C LEU A 143 -13.67 0.58 1.15
N MET A 144 -12.82 1.62 1.11
CA MET A 144 -12.13 2.12 2.31
C MET A 144 -13.12 2.72 3.33
N ALA A 145 -14.10 3.50 2.88
CA ALA A 145 -15.11 4.09 3.75
C ALA A 145 -15.93 3.04 4.50
N GLU A 146 -16.35 1.97 3.81
CA GLU A 146 -17.08 0.87 4.44
C GLU A 146 -16.19 0.13 5.46
N LYS A 147 -14.97 -0.22 5.10
CA LYS A 147 -14.03 -0.92 6.00
C LYS A 147 -13.69 -0.11 7.25
N LEU A 148 -13.58 1.20 7.13
CA LEU A 148 -13.32 2.12 8.23
C LEU A 148 -14.58 2.55 8.99
N ASP A 149 -15.76 2.06 8.58
CA ASP A 149 -17.05 2.39 9.21
C ASP A 149 -17.41 3.89 9.15
N VAL A 150 -16.96 4.57 8.08
CA VAL A 150 -17.22 5.99 7.87
C VAL A 150 -18.68 6.17 7.44
N LYS A 151 -19.44 6.91 8.27
CA LYS A 151 -20.87 7.21 8.01
C LYS A 151 -21.09 8.61 7.44
N SER A 152 -20.07 9.47 7.52
CA SER A 152 -20.13 10.83 7.00
C SER A 152 -19.76 10.87 5.51
N PHE A 153 -20.06 12.00 4.88
CA PHE A 153 -19.60 12.28 3.52
C PHE A 153 -18.06 12.24 3.47
N CYS A 154 -17.54 11.57 2.46
CA CYS A 154 -16.11 11.55 2.14
C CYS A 154 -15.91 11.84 0.65
N CYS A 155 -14.82 12.50 0.32
CA CYS A 155 -14.46 12.79 -1.07
C CYS A 155 -12.94 12.79 -1.25
N GLU A 156 -12.52 12.65 -2.51
CA GLU A 156 -11.13 12.74 -2.91
C GLU A 156 -10.72 14.20 -3.15
N PHE A 157 -9.49 14.53 -2.77
CA PHE A 157 -8.84 15.78 -3.14
C PHE A 157 -7.65 15.49 -4.06
N ASN A 158 -7.56 16.26 -5.15
CA ASN A 158 -6.32 16.36 -5.90
C ASN A 158 -5.55 17.56 -5.35
N VAL A 159 -4.33 17.32 -4.88
CA VAL A 159 -3.50 18.33 -4.22
C VAL A 159 -2.22 18.54 -5.00
N ILE A 160 -1.95 19.76 -5.41
CA ILE A 160 -0.69 20.19 -6.02
C ILE A 160 -0.26 21.46 -5.31
N ASP A 161 0.82 21.39 -4.55
CA ASP A 161 1.34 22.49 -3.73
C ASP A 161 0.23 23.18 -2.91
N ASN A 162 -0.13 24.41 -3.27
CA ASN A 162 -1.16 25.20 -2.59
C ASN A 162 -2.54 25.12 -3.30
N PHE A 163 -2.66 24.31 -4.33
CA PHE A 163 -3.89 24.18 -5.11
C PHE A 163 -4.59 22.85 -4.82
N TRP A 164 -5.80 22.93 -4.28
CA TRP A 164 -6.62 21.79 -3.90
C TRP A 164 -7.90 21.77 -4.70
N THR A 165 -8.24 20.65 -5.30
CA THR A 165 -9.51 20.44 -5.99
C THR A 165 -10.22 19.21 -5.46
N ALA A 166 -11.53 19.31 -5.28
CA ALA A 166 -12.39 18.19 -4.99
C ALA A 166 -13.42 18.02 -6.12
N ARG A 167 -13.82 16.80 -6.39
CA ARG A 167 -14.93 16.51 -7.29
C ARG A 167 -16.23 16.49 -6.50
N VAL A 168 -17.26 17.15 -7.03
CA VAL A 168 -18.62 17.10 -6.45
C VAL A 168 -19.31 15.78 -6.80
N THR A 169 -18.98 15.22 -7.98
CA THR A 169 -19.46 13.92 -8.45
C THR A 169 -18.34 13.16 -9.14
N SER A 170 -18.36 11.83 -9.07
CA SER A 170 -17.38 10.96 -9.73
C SER A 170 -17.76 10.63 -11.18
N HIS A 171 -19.00 10.90 -11.57
CA HIS A 171 -19.59 10.61 -12.90
C HIS A 171 -20.60 11.68 -13.29
#